data_66f4f2a7eb207a09dc10f8d48d17e7c3
#
_entry.id   66f4f2a7eb207a09dc10f8d48d17e7c3
#
_cell.length_a   1.000
_cell.length_b   1.000
_cell.length_c   1.000
_cell.angle_alpha   90.00
_cell.angle_beta   90.00
_cell.angle_gamma   90.00
#
_symmetry.space_group_name_H-M   'P 1'
#
loop_
_entity.id
_entity.type
_entity.pdbx_description
1 polymer ?
#
loop_
_entity_poly.entity_id
_entity_poly.type
_entity_poly.pdbx_seq_one_letter_code
_entity_poly.pdbx_strand_id
1 'polypeptide(L)'
;MSLDLSALRAQLQSENIDILRLVYADVLGIPRSKDLVVSQMEKAAAHGPAFCQGIWVTNTRGGVLDGHGSISDGLSDFVSRIDPSTIRKLPWEPGVAYAIVDAFEPNGDDNPVAPRTALQRVLKEYEKIGLTPVIGPELEFYLAKQENNVWVRALHRTGRVYTTGAIVDPDGTFLHILRMLDQMAIGVFAGNHEFAPAQYEINLWHGEALESTDRTFLFKTAIKDIAVRRGYNATFLGKPWAESEGSGFHLHFSVVDAKGKNQMHNGDELSEVANHMIAGILSHANA
;
A
#
# COMPACT_ATOMS: atom_id res chain seq x y z
N MET A 1 -7.77 5.91 23.07
CA MET A 1 -8.20 4.71 23.84
C MET A 1 -7.25 3.58 23.51
N SER A 2 -6.83 2.77 24.49
CA SER A 2 -6.03 1.57 24.21
C SER A 2 -6.88 0.54 23.47
N LEU A 3 -6.30 -0.15 22.49
CA LEU A 3 -6.96 -1.22 21.75
C LEU A 3 -7.32 -2.37 22.70
N ASP A 4 -8.59 -2.80 22.69
CA ASP A 4 -9.01 -4.00 23.43
C ASP A 4 -8.64 -5.25 22.65
N LEU A 5 -7.47 -5.82 23.00
CA LEU A 5 -6.93 -7.00 22.35
C LEU A 5 -7.79 -8.25 22.57
N SER A 6 -8.54 -8.34 23.69
CA SER A 6 -9.43 -9.48 23.96
C SER A 6 -10.66 -9.44 23.04
N ALA A 7 -11.26 -8.27 22.89
CA ALA A 7 -12.37 -8.08 21.97
C ALA A 7 -11.93 -8.31 20.51
N LEU A 8 -10.78 -7.78 20.11
CA LEU A 8 -10.23 -7.99 18.77
C LEU A 8 -9.94 -9.48 18.50
N ARG A 9 -9.34 -10.19 19.46
CA ARG A 9 -9.13 -11.64 19.33
C ARG A 9 -10.45 -12.39 19.13
N ALA A 10 -11.45 -12.10 19.96
CA ALA A 10 -12.77 -12.75 19.86
C ALA A 10 -13.42 -12.50 18.49
N GLN A 11 -13.31 -11.27 17.97
CA GLN A 11 -13.79 -10.91 16.64
C GLN A 11 -13.07 -11.74 15.56
N LEU A 12 -11.74 -11.73 15.53
CA LEU A 12 -10.94 -12.46 14.53
C LEU A 12 -11.26 -13.96 14.54
N GLN A 13 -11.37 -14.55 15.73
CA GLN A 13 -11.73 -15.96 15.87
C GLN A 13 -13.15 -16.26 15.36
N SER A 14 -14.12 -15.38 15.62
CA SER A 14 -15.49 -15.54 15.09
C SER A 14 -15.54 -15.45 13.55
N GLU A 15 -14.54 -14.83 12.95
CA GLU A 15 -14.37 -14.69 11.53
C GLU A 15 -13.47 -15.78 10.91
N ASN A 16 -13.07 -16.80 11.70
CA ASN A 16 -12.17 -17.88 11.35
C ASN A 16 -10.77 -17.39 10.94
N ILE A 17 -10.27 -16.31 11.57
CA ILE A 17 -8.90 -15.82 11.41
C ILE A 17 -8.06 -16.34 12.57
N ASP A 18 -7.00 -17.08 12.26
CA ASP A 18 -6.06 -17.63 13.23
C ASP A 18 -4.66 -17.00 13.17
N ILE A 19 -4.35 -16.30 12.06
CA ILE A 19 -3.13 -15.51 11.85
C ILE A 19 -3.50 -14.05 11.51
N LEU A 20 -2.97 -13.12 12.30
CA LEU A 20 -3.01 -11.70 11.97
C LEU A 20 -1.62 -11.27 11.50
N ARG A 21 -1.47 -11.04 10.21
CA ARG A 21 -0.20 -10.55 9.62
C ARG A 21 -0.10 -9.06 9.80
N LEU A 22 0.77 -8.63 10.70
CA LEU A 22 1.08 -7.23 10.95
C LEU A 22 1.98 -6.71 9.84
N VAL A 23 1.55 -5.68 9.10
CA VAL A 23 2.27 -5.18 7.93
C VAL A 23 2.53 -3.68 8.03
N TYR A 24 3.64 -3.24 7.46
CA TYR A 24 3.98 -1.82 7.27
C TYR A 24 4.89 -1.65 6.06
N ALA A 25 4.92 -0.46 5.48
CA ALA A 25 5.86 -0.10 4.43
C ALA A 25 7.17 0.41 5.05
N ASP A 26 8.32 -0.08 4.58
CA ASP A 26 9.59 0.57 4.87
C ASP A 26 9.79 1.82 3.98
N VAL A 27 10.91 2.50 4.12
CA VAL A 27 11.23 3.73 3.37
C VAL A 27 11.35 3.52 1.84
N LEU A 28 11.50 2.28 1.39
CA LEU A 28 11.52 1.89 -0.01
C LEU A 28 10.15 1.40 -0.51
N GLY A 29 9.12 1.45 0.34
CA GLY A 29 7.79 0.92 0.03
C GLY A 29 7.72 -0.61 -0.02
N ILE A 30 8.73 -1.30 0.54
CA ILE A 30 8.73 -2.77 0.64
C ILE A 30 7.84 -3.17 1.81
N PRO A 31 6.88 -4.10 1.62
CA PRO A 31 6.07 -4.61 2.71
C PRO A 31 6.93 -5.44 3.67
N ARG A 32 6.90 -5.06 4.93
CA ARG A 32 7.53 -5.78 6.03
C ARG A 32 6.44 -6.34 6.93
N SER A 33 6.65 -7.52 7.49
CA SER A 33 5.60 -8.17 8.28
C SER A 33 6.12 -9.03 9.40
N LYS A 34 5.20 -9.29 10.34
CA LYS A 34 5.32 -10.34 11.38
C LYS A 34 3.95 -10.99 11.54
N ASP A 35 3.91 -12.32 11.48
CA ASP A 35 2.69 -13.08 11.66
C ASP A 35 2.43 -13.29 13.16
N LEU A 36 1.26 -12.85 13.62
CA LEU A 36 0.80 -12.97 15.00
C LEU A 36 -0.25 -14.07 15.09
N VAL A 37 0.01 -15.08 15.93
CA VAL A 37 -0.96 -16.14 16.21
C VAL A 37 -2.10 -15.58 17.06
N VAL A 38 -3.31 -15.55 16.53
CA VAL A 38 -4.48 -14.87 17.12
C VAL A 38 -4.79 -15.43 18.52
N SER A 39 -4.64 -16.73 18.76
CA SER A 39 -4.85 -17.32 20.10
C SER A 39 -3.86 -16.81 21.16
N GLN A 40 -2.73 -16.22 20.76
CA GLN A 40 -1.69 -15.68 21.65
C GLN A 40 -1.66 -14.13 21.66
N MET A 41 -2.58 -13.49 20.96
CA MET A 41 -2.56 -12.05 20.67
C MET A 41 -2.44 -11.18 21.92
N GLU A 42 -3.24 -11.44 22.96
CA GLU A 42 -3.23 -10.63 24.18
C GLU A 42 -1.84 -10.60 24.84
N LYS A 43 -1.19 -11.77 24.90
CA LYS A 43 0.15 -11.89 25.49
C LYS A 43 1.24 -11.33 24.57
N ALA A 44 1.14 -11.63 23.28
CA ALA A 44 2.16 -11.27 22.30
C ALA A 44 2.13 -9.79 21.93
N ALA A 45 0.97 -9.14 22.00
CA ALA A 45 0.80 -7.73 21.66
C ALA A 45 0.57 -6.80 22.87
N ALA A 46 0.70 -7.32 24.11
CA ALA A 46 0.47 -6.55 25.34
C ALA A 46 1.35 -5.27 25.42
N HIS A 47 2.55 -5.33 24.91
CA HIS A 47 3.51 -4.21 24.88
C HIS A 47 3.75 -3.68 23.45
N GLY A 48 2.97 -4.14 22.47
CA GLY A 48 3.20 -3.94 21.04
C GLY A 48 4.27 -4.90 20.47
N PRO A 49 4.01 -5.55 19.34
CA PRO A 49 5.02 -6.35 18.65
C PRO A 49 6.22 -5.48 18.23
N ALA A 50 7.43 -5.93 18.56
CA ALA A 50 8.66 -5.21 18.25
C ALA A 50 9.22 -5.63 16.90
N PHE A 51 9.87 -4.66 16.20
CA PHE A 51 10.62 -4.86 14.98
C PHE A 51 11.95 -4.11 15.07
N CYS A 52 12.99 -4.64 14.44
CA CYS A 52 14.30 -4.01 14.43
C CYS A 52 14.29 -2.67 13.66
N GLN A 53 14.82 -1.60 14.26
CA GLN A 53 14.96 -0.27 13.62
C GLN A 53 15.88 -0.28 12.39
N GLY A 54 16.82 -1.23 12.29
CA GLY A 54 17.69 -1.38 11.14
C GLY A 54 16.94 -1.52 9.80
N ILE A 55 15.64 -1.87 9.83
CA ILE A 55 14.83 -1.95 8.63
C ILE A 55 14.67 -0.60 7.92
N TRP A 56 14.69 0.50 8.66
CA TRP A 56 14.55 1.85 8.09
C TRP A 56 15.76 2.31 7.29
N VAL A 57 16.91 1.66 7.48
CA VAL A 57 18.18 1.97 6.81
C VAL A 57 18.66 0.81 5.94
N THR A 58 17.76 -0.04 5.46
CA THR A 58 18.09 -1.10 4.49
C THR A 58 18.12 -0.57 3.06
N ASN A 59 19.05 -1.07 2.26
CA ASN A 59 19.06 -0.84 0.82
C ASN A 59 18.20 -1.86 0.06
N THR A 60 18.07 -1.68 -1.26
CA THR A 60 17.26 -2.55 -2.13
C THR A 60 17.74 -4.01 -2.19
N ARG A 61 18.95 -4.32 -1.73
CA ARG A 61 19.51 -5.67 -1.64
C ARG A 61 19.38 -6.28 -0.24
N GLY A 62 18.75 -5.55 0.71
CA GLY A 62 18.56 -6.01 2.09
C GLY A 62 19.75 -5.77 3.02
N GLY A 63 20.82 -5.11 2.54
CA GLY A 63 21.93 -4.71 3.40
C GLY A 63 21.54 -3.54 4.31
N VAL A 64 21.90 -3.61 5.59
CA VAL A 64 21.72 -2.52 6.56
C VAL A 64 22.84 -1.50 6.37
N LEU A 65 22.49 -0.25 6.10
CA LEU A 65 23.41 0.89 5.99
C LEU A 65 23.66 1.50 7.37
N ASP A 66 24.71 2.31 7.51
CA ASP A 66 24.93 3.08 8.73
C ASP A 66 23.85 4.16 8.89
N GLY A 67 23.39 4.35 10.12
CA GLY A 67 22.34 5.32 10.46
C GLY A 67 21.65 4.94 11.78
N HIS A 68 20.62 5.68 12.14
CA HIS A 68 19.84 5.42 13.35
C HIS A 68 19.23 3.99 13.31
N GLY A 69 19.47 3.22 14.37
CA GLY A 69 19.03 1.82 14.47
C GLY A 69 19.86 0.81 13.68
N SER A 70 20.99 1.23 13.06
CA SER A 70 21.91 0.34 12.34
C SER A 70 22.70 -0.62 13.27
N ILE A 71 23.55 -1.44 12.65
CA ILE A 71 24.44 -2.37 13.41
C ILE A 71 25.34 -1.61 14.37
N SER A 72 25.90 -0.49 13.93
CA SER A 72 26.77 0.38 14.76
C SER A 72 26.01 1.03 15.92
N ASP A 73 24.70 1.21 15.79
CA ASP A 73 23.81 1.77 16.80
C ASP A 73 23.09 0.69 17.66
N GLY A 74 23.50 -0.57 17.55
CA GLY A 74 23.06 -1.69 18.38
C GLY A 74 21.77 -2.36 17.95
N LEU A 75 21.24 -2.08 16.76
CA LEU A 75 20.01 -2.68 16.19
C LEU A 75 18.82 -2.63 17.15
N SER A 76 18.58 -1.46 17.76
CA SER A 76 17.46 -1.26 18.66
C SER A 76 16.11 -1.60 17.98
N ASP A 77 15.11 -1.91 18.78
CA ASP A 77 13.76 -2.17 18.29
C ASP A 77 12.90 -0.91 18.30
N PHE A 78 11.93 -0.87 17.42
CA PHE A 78 10.74 -0.03 17.55
C PHE A 78 9.52 -0.87 17.93
N VAL A 79 8.53 -0.24 18.52
CA VAL A 79 7.27 -0.87 18.95
C VAL A 79 6.18 -0.58 17.93
N SER A 80 5.39 -1.58 17.58
CA SER A 80 4.26 -1.39 16.68
C SER A 80 2.92 -1.41 17.41
N ARG A 81 1.94 -0.65 16.88
CA ARG A 81 0.55 -0.69 17.33
C ARG A 81 -0.37 -0.99 16.16
N ILE A 82 -1.28 -1.93 16.38
CA ILE A 82 -2.25 -2.35 15.35
C ILE A 82 -3.26 -1.22 15.13
N ASP A 83 -3.48 -0.86 13.87
CA ASP A 83 -4.62 -0.05 13.45
C ASP A 83 -5.77 -1.00 13.07
N PRO A 84 -6.79 -1.19 13.92
CA PRO A 84 -7.85 -2.15 13.67
C PRO A 84 -8.75 -1.79 12.48
N SER A 85 -8.77 -0.52 12.06
CA SER A 85 -9.55 -0.07 10.91
C SER A 85 -9.01 -0.62 9.58
N THR A 86 -7.73 -1.01 9.57
CA THR A 86 -7.02 -1.53 8.40
C THR A 86 -7.10 -3.03 8.22
N ILE A 87 -7.77 -3.76 9.13
CA ILE A 87 -7.82 -5.22 9.08
C ILE A 87 -8.58 -5.65 7.82
N ARG A 88 -7.93 -6.52 7.02
CA ARG A 88 -8.51 -7.10 5.79
C ARG A 88 -8.20 -8.59 5.72
N LYS A 89 -9.24 -9.41 5.54
CA LYS A 89 -9.08 -10.85 5.26
C LYS A 89 -8.38 -11.05 3.93
N LEU A 90 -7.60 -12.12 3.83
CA LEU A 90 -6.94 -12.51 2.59
C LEU A 90 -7.76 -13.61 1.88
N PRO A 91 -8.54 -13.30 0.84
CA PRO A 91 -9.39 -14.29 0.18
C PRO A 91 -8.61 -15.47 -0.43
N TRP A 92 -7.33 -15.25 -0.76
CA TRP A 92 -6.43 -16.25 -1.33
C TRP A 92 -5.63 -17.05 -0.27
N GLU A 93 -5.75 -16.69 1.01
CA GLU A 93 -5.05 -17.34 2.13
C GLU A 93 -6.01 -17.47 3.32
N PRO A 94 -6.87 -18.53 3.31
CA PRO A 94 -7.88 -18.73 4.36
C PRO A 94 -7.27 -18.77 5.76
N GLY A 95 -7.93 -18.13 6.72
CA GLY A 95 -7.46 -18.03 8.11
C GLY A 95 -6.51 -16.86 8.36
N VAL A 96 -6.08 -16.12 7.34
CA VAL A 96 -5.14 -15.00 7.46
C VAL A 96 -5.83 -13.66 7.19
N ALA A 97 -5.47 -12.64 7.99
CA ALA A 97 -5.81 -11.26 7.71
C ALA A 97 -4.56 -10.36 7.81
N TYR A 98 -4.53 -9.30 7.02
CA TYR A 98 -3.58 -8.19 7.23
C TYR A 98 -4.12 -7.21 8.27
N ALA A 99 -3.20 -6.58 9.02
CA ALA A 99 -3.43 -5.37 9.77
C ALA A 99 -2.21 -4.45 9.59
N ILE A 100 -2.44 -3.20 9.20
CA ILE A 100 -1.37 -2.20 9.17
C ILE A 100 -1.02 -1.81 10.60
N VAL A 101 0.25 -1.57 10.85
CA VAL A 101 0.75 -1.12 12.15
C VAL A 101 1.42 0.23 12.03
N ASP A 102 1.21 1.07 13.06
CA ASP A 102 1.98 2.28 13.29
C ASP A 102 3.25 1.97 14.07
N ALA A 103 4.33 2.70 13.77
CA ALA A 103 5.63 2.53 14.41
C ALA A 103 5.86 3.61 15.48
N PHE A 104 6.36 3.17 16.65
CA PHE A 104 6.67 4.04 17.78
C PHE A 104 8.06 3.73 18.33
N GLU A 105 8.72 4.74 18.85
CA GLU A 105 9.92 4.57 19.64
C GLU A 105 9.60 3.83 20.96
N PRO A 106 10.59 3.19 21.61
CA PRO A 106 10.36 2.50 22.89
C PRO A 106 9.80 3.38 24.01
N ASN A 107 10.05 4.68 23.97
CA ASN A 107 9.52 5.66 24.92
C ASN A 107 8.05 6.06 24.61
N GLY A 108 7.49 5.58 23.50
CA GLY A 108 6.12 5.82 23.06
C GLY A 108 5.93 7.00 22.11
N ASP A 109 7.00 7.71 21.76
CA ASP A 109 6.97 8.74 20.73
C ASP A 109 6.75 8.15 19.34
N ASP A 110 6.20 8.95 18.42
CA ASP A 110 6.06 8.58 17.02
C ASP A 110 7.43 8.28 16.39
N ASN A 111 7.59 7.15 15.69
CA ASN A 111 8.83 6.87 14.98
C ASN A 111 9.04 7.89 13.83
N PRO A 112 10.13 8.67 13.84
CA PRO A 112 10.27 9.83 12.96
C PRO A 112 10.50 9.48 11.49
N VAL A 113 10.97 8.25 11.20
CA VAL A 113 11.34 7.80 9.84
C VAL A 113 10.29 6.91 9.20
N ALA A 114 9.28 6.47 9.95
CA ALA A 114 8.22 5.63 9.42
C ALA A 114 7.36 6.40 8.38
N PRO A 115 7.18 5.88 7.15
CA PRO A 115 6.45 6.59 6.09
C PRO A 115 5.00 6.95 6.48
N ARG A 116 4.28 6.02 7.15
CA ARG A 116 2.91 6.28 7.58
C ARG A 116 2.84 7.40 8.62
N THR A 117 3.79 7.45 9.55
CA THR A 117 3.93 8.55 10.52
C THR A 117 4.21 9.89 9.84
N ALA A 118 5.02 9.90 8.78
CA ALA A 118 5.28 11.12 8.01
C ALA A 118 3.99 11.67 7.38
N LEU A 119 3.16 10.80 6.79
CA LEU A 119 1.86 11.19 6.26
C LEU A 119 0.93 11.71 7.37
N GLN A 120 0.81 11.00 8.48
CA GLN A 120 -0.03 11.43 9.61
C GLN A 120 0.37 12.82 10.14
N ARG A 121 1.66 13.15 10.16
CA ARG A 121 2.14 14.49 10.53
C ARG A 121 1.66 15.56 9.53
N VAL A 122 1.73 15.27 8.23
CA VAL A 122 1.21 16.20 7.20
C VAL A 122 -0.29 16.37 7.32
N LEU A 123 -1.04 15.31 7.58
CA LEU A 123 -2.50 15.38 7.76
C LEU A 123 -2.90 16.25 8.96
N LYS A 124 -2.14 16.21 10.06
CA LYS A 124 -2.34 17.13 11.21
C LYS A 124 -2.19 18.61 10.83
N GLU A 125 -1.34 18.93 9.83
CA GLU A 125 -1.24 20.32 9.34
C GLU A 125 -2.48 20.70 8.51
N TYR A 126 -3.04 19.77 7.71
CA TYR A 126 -4.30 19.99 7.01
C TYR A 126 -5.48 20.21 7.97
N GLU A 127 -5.55 19.44 9.06
CA GLU A 127 -6.58 19.62 10.10
C GLU A 127 -6.56 21.04 10.70
N LYS A 128 -5.37 21.64 10.93
CA LYS A 128 -5.23 23.00 11.47
C LYS A 128 -5.84 24.07 10.56
N ILE A 129 -5.89 23.84 9.26
CA ILE A 129 -6.48 24.75 8.28
C ILE A 129 -7.90 24.34 7.87
N GLY A 130 -8.47 23.30 8.52
CA GLY A 130 -9.84 22.86 8.30
C GLY A 130 -10.07 22.17 6.96
N LEU A 131 -9.02 21.56 6.37
CA LEU A 131 -9.08 20.84 5.10
C LEU A 131 -8.76 19.36 5.30
N THR A 132 -9.40 18.52 4.50
CA THR A 132 -9.14 17.07 4.42
C THR A 132 -8.69 16.71 2.99
N PRO A 133 -7.47 16.19 2.81
CA PRO A 133 -7.02 15.69 1.51
C PRO A 133 -7.77 14.42 1.11
N VAL A 134 -8.16 14.35 -0.17
CA VAL A 134 -8.83 13.22 -0.81
C VAL A 134 -7.98 12.77 -1.98
N ILE A 135 -7.62 11.49 -1.99
CA ILE A 135 -6.68 10.88 -2.96
C ILE A 135 -7.38 9.76 -3.72
N GLY A 136 -7.24 9.74 -5.05
CA GLY A 136 -7.59 8.62 -5.92
C GLY A 136 -6.33 8.07 -6.59
N PRO A 137 -5.81 6.90 -6.17
CA PRO A 137 -4.63 6.31 -6.77
C PRO A 137 -5.00 5.44 -7.98
N GLU A 138 -4.19 5.53 -9.04
CA GLU A 138 -4.24 4.66 -10.22
C GLU A 138 -2.86 4.04 -10.44
N LEU A 139 -2.76 2.74 -10.29
CA LEU A 139 -1.50 2.03 -10.41
C LEU A 139 -1.52 1.06 -11.58
N GLU A 140 -0.55 1.22 -12.45
CA GLU A 140 -0.25 0.28 -13.50
C GLU A 140 0.80 -0.73 -13.06
N PHE A 141 0.70 -1.94 -13.58
CA PHE A 141 1.66 -3.01 -13.32
C PHE A 141 1.77 -3.97 -14.49
N TYR A 142 2.91 -4.64 -14.57
CA TYR A 142 3.10 -5.75 -15.49
C TYR A 142 3.01 -7.08 -14.76
N LEU A 143 2.44 -8.09 -15.44
CA LEU A 143 2.66 -9.48 -15.09
C LEU A 143 3.88 -9.98 -15.87
N ALA A 144 4.83 -10.54 -15.14
CA ALA A 144 6.08 -11.10 -15.64
C ALA A 144 6.17 -12.59 -15.33
N LYS A 145 6.91 -13.33 -16.15
CA LYS A 145 7.29 -14.73 -15.90
C LYS A 145 8.78 -14.91 -16.12
N GLN A 146 9.34 -15.99 -15.62
CA GLN A 146 10.73 -16.33 -15.85
C GLN A 146 10.86 -17.33 -16.99
N GLU A 147 11.66 -16.99 -18.00
CA GLU A 147 12.04 -17.88 -19.09
C GLU A 147 13.58 -17.93 -19.15
N ASN A 148 14.17 -19.13 -19.08
CA ASN A 148 15.63 -19.30 -19.08
C ASN A 148 16.38 -18.39 -18.10
N ASN A 149 15.87 -18.25 -16.88
CA ASN A 149 16.39 -17.37 -15.82
C ASN A 149 16.36 -15.85 -16.17
N VAL A 150 15.60 -15.44 -17.17
CA VAL A 150 15.39 -14.04 -17.53
C VAL A 150 13.93 -13.68 -17.28
N TRP A 151 13.69 -12.50 -16.68
CA TRP A 151 12.35 -11.96 -16.51
C TRP A 151 11.84 -11.38 -17.82
N VAL A 152 10.72 -11.93 -18.31
CA VAL A 152 10.03 -11.48 -19.51
C VAL A 152 8.58 -11.14 -19.19
N ARG A 153 7.94 -10.37 -20.06
CA ARG A 153 6.48 -10.12 -19.96
C ARG A 153 5.72 -11.45 -20.05
N ALA A 154 4.68 -11.61 -19.25
CA ALA A 154 3.86 -12.82 -19.24
C ALA A 154 3.19 -13.10 -20.60
N LEU A 155 2.89 -12.03 -21.37
CA LEU A 155 2.35 -12.10 -22.73
C LEU A 155 3.28 -11.40 -23.70
N HIS A 156 3.37 -11.95 -24.92
CA HIS A 156 4.19 -11.38 -26.01
C HIS A 156 3.34 -10.75 -27.12
N ARG A 157 2.02 -11.02 -27.12
CA ARG A 157 1.12 -10.45 -28.14
C ARG A 157 0.91 -8.98 -27.89
N THR A 158 0.97 -8.20 -28.98
CA THR A 158 0.61 -6.79 -28.96
C THR A 158 -0.86 -6.65 -28.57
N GLY A 159 -1.11 -6.26 -27.35
CA GLY A 159 -2.41 -5.76 -26.92
C GLY A 159 -2.57 -4.32 -27.36
N ARG A 160 -3.80 -3.86 -27.47
CA ARG A 160 -4.14 -2.45 -27.51
C ARG A 160 -4.81 -2.13 -26.18
N VAL A 161 -4.64 -0.93 -25.70
CA VAL A 161 -5.34 -0.46 -24.49
C VAL A 161 -6.84 -0.79 -24.59
N TYR A 162 -7.41 -1.24 -23.45
CA TYR A 162 -8.82 -1.66 -23.34
C TYR A 162 -9.22 -2.89 -24.16
N THR A 163 -8.25 -3.65 -24.70
CA THR A 163 -8.55 -4.96 -25.31
C THR A 163 -9.00 -5.94 -24.22
N THR A 164 -9.93 -6.82 -24.53
CA THR A 164 -10.60 -7.71 -23.57
C THR A 164 -10.44 -9.19 -23.91
N GLY A 165 -10.75 -10.04 -22.93
CA GLY A 165 -10.87 -11.51 -23.07
C GLY A 165 -9.53 -12.24 -23.11
N ALA A 166 -9.56 -13.47 -23.62
CA ALA A 166 -8.41 -14.38 -23.60
C ALA A 166 -7.18 -13.89 -24.41
N ILE A 167 -7.33 -12.84 -25.21
CA ILE A 167 -6.19 -12.23 -25.92
C ILE A 167 -5.23 -11.57 -24.92
N VAL A 168 -5.75 -10.97 -23.87
CA VAL A 168 -4.99 -10.21 -22.88
C VAL A 168 -4.94 -10.87 -21.49
N ASP A 169 -5.80 -11.84 -21.24
CA ASP A 169 -5.86 -12.60 -19.98
C ASP A 169 -6.19 -14.09 -20.27
N PRO A 170 -5.28 -14.82 -20.93
CA PRO A 170 -5.57 -16.16 -21.49
C PRO A 170 -5.86 -17.20 -20.41
N ASP A 171 -5.34 -17.06 -19.22
CA ASP A 171 -5.53 -17.98 -18.09
C ASP A 171 -6.41 -17.40 -16.97
N GLY A 172 -6.98 -16.21 -17.18
CA GLY A 172 -7.85 -15.54 -16.22
C GLY A 172 -7.13 -15.01 -14.97
N THR A 173 -5.81 -14.81 -15.03
CA THR A 173 -5.04 -14.32 -13.86
C THR A 173 -5.43 -12.89 -13.48
N PHE A 174 -5.59 -12.00 -14.46
CA PHE A 174 -6.00 -10.61 -14.18
C PHE A 174 -7.40 -10.55 -13.54
N LEU A 175 -8.37 -11.28 -14.11
CA LEU A 175 -9.71 -11.35 -13.52
C LEU A 175 -9.70 -12.01 -12.13
N HIS A 176 -8.82 -12.99 -11.91
CA HIS A 176 -8.65 -13.58 -10.59
C HIS A 176 -8.14 -12.55 -9.58
N ILE A 177 -7.09 -11.80 -9.93
CA ILE A 177 -6.57 -10.70 -9.10
C ILE A 177 -7.69 -9.71 -8.75
N LEU A 178 -8.43 -9.23 -9.76
CA LEU A 178 -9.51 -8.26 -9.56
C LEU A 178 -10.59 -8.78 -8.57
N ARG A 179 -11.01 -10.05 -8.69
CA ARG A 179 -11.96 -10.68 -7.77
C ARG A 179 -11.43 -10.81 -6.34
N MET A 180 -10.14 -11.16 -6.19
CA MET A 180 -9.53 -11.27 -4.86
C MET A 180 -9.42 -9.89 -4.18
N LEU A 181 -9.07 -8.86 -4.92
CA LEU A 181 -9.00 -7.50 -4.41
C LEU A 181 -10.39 -6.94 -4.03
N ASP A 182 -11.42 -7.25 -4.82
CA ASP A 182 -12.81 -6.91 -4.49
C ASP A 182 -13.25 -7.58 -3.18
N GLN A 183 -13.01 -8.89 -3.03
CA GLN A 183 -13.30 -9.63 -1.81
C GLN A 183 -12.49 -9.15 -0.59
N MET A 184 -11.30 -8.59 -0.82
CA MET A 184 -10.49 -7.98 0.24
C MET A 184 -11.06 -6.63 0.72
N ALA A 185 -12.05 -6.08 0.01
CA ALA A 185 -12.75 -4.84 0.35
C ALA A 185 -11.83 -3.62 0.51
N ILE A 186 -10.88 -3.46 -0.42
CA ILE A 186 -9.96 -2.31 -0.47
C ILE A 186 -10.40 -1.22 -1.45
N GLY A 187 -11.65 -1.28 -1.92
CA GLY A 187 -12.23 -0.23 -2.75
C GLY A 187 -11.86 -0.30 -4.23
N VAL A 188 -11.55 -1.48 -4.75
CA VAL A 188 -11.39 -1.71 -6.19
C VAL A 188 -12.75 -1.55 -6.88
N PHE A 189 -12.80 -0.87 -8.04
CA PHE A 189 -14.04 -0.69 -8.80
C PHE A 189 -13.92 -0.99 -10.30
N ALA A 190 -12.72 -0.93 -10.87
CA ALA A 190 -12.49 -1.20 -12.29
C ALA A 190 -11.08 -1.73 -12.52
N GLY A 191 -10.84 -2.28 -13.70
CA GLY A 191 -9.52 -2.66 -14.16
C GLY A 191 -9.53 -2.96 -15.65
N ASN A 192 -8.40 -2.73 -16.32
CA ASN A 192 -8.23 -2.85 -17.76
C ASN A 192 -6.84 -3.33 -18.13
N HIS A 193 -6.73 -3.78 -19.39
CA HIS A 193 -5.45 -3.99 -20.05
C HIS A 193 -4.93 -2.66 -20.59
N GLU A 194 -3.64 -2.43 -20.38
CA GLU A 194 -2.94 -1.23 -20.77
C GLU A 194 -2.29 -1.32 -22.18
N PHE A 195 -1.47 -0.30 -22.56
CA PHE A 195 -0.89 -0.19 -23.89
C PHE A 195 0.05 -1.33 -24.25
N ALA A 196 0.84 -1.81 -23.29
CA ALA A 196 1.82 -2.86 -23.55
C ALA A 196 1.29 -4.27 -23.22
N PRO A 197 1.80 -5.33 -23.89
CA PRO A 197 1.47 -6.71 -23.54
C PRO A 197 1.75 -7.03 -22.07
N ALA A 198 0.78 -7.67 -21.40
CA ALA A 198 0.82 -8.02 -19.98
C ALA A 198 0.89 -6.81 -19.02
N GLN A 199 0.54 -5.62 -19.48
CA GLN A 199 0.37 -4.44 -18.65
C GLN A 199 -1.12 -4.26 -18.32
N TYR A 200 -1.38 -3.94 -17.05
CA TYR A 200 -2.74 -3.81 -16.52
C TYR A 200 -2.79 -2.61 -15.57
N GLU A 201 -4.00 -2.03 -15.47
CA GLU A 201 -4.36 -1.05 -14.47
C GLU A 201 -5.56 -1.56 -13.68
N ILE A 202 -5.60 -1.25 -12.39
CA ILE A 202 -6.76 -1.46 -11.53
C ILE A 202 -7.00 -0.20 -10.71
N ASN A 203 -8.23 0.30 -10.78
CA ASN A 203 -8.62 1.56 -10.19
C ASN A 203 -9.25 1.35 -8.81
N LEU A 204 -8.86 2.20 -7.88
CA LEU A 204 -9.38 2.27 -6.51
C LEU A 204 -10.26 3.51 -6.35
N TRP A 205 -11.38 3.39 -5.63
CA TRP A 205 -12.15 4.55 -5.21
C TRP A 205 -11.28 5.53 -4.44
N HIS A 206 -11.44 6.82 -4.71
CA HIS A 206 -10.83 7.86 -3.92
C HIS A 206 -11.33 7.80 -2.46
N GLY A 207 -10.55 8.32 -1.54
CA GLY A 207 -10.85 8.38 -0.11
C GLY A 207 -9.96 9.37 0.61
N GLU A 208 -10.14 9.53 1.91
CA GLU A 208 -9.22 10.31 2.72
C GLU A 208 -7.78 9.80 2.56
N ALA A 209 -6.81 10.71 2.61
CA ALA A 209 -5.45 10.41 2.17
C ALA A 209 -4.80 9.23 2.93
N LEU A 210 -4.98 9.11 4.25
CA LEU A 210 -4.41 7.99 5.01
C LEU A 210 -5.04 6.66 4.59
N GLU A 211 -6.37 6.58 4.55
CA GLU A 211 -7.09 5.39 4.12
C GLU A 211 -6.73 4.99 2.69
N SER A 212 -6.69 5.95 1.77
CA SER A 212 -6.34 5.72 0.37
C SER A 212 -4.91 5.20 0.22
N THR A 213 -3.97 5.74 0.99
CA THR A 213 -2.57 5.31 1.01
C THR A 213 -2.44 3.90 1.58
N ASP A 214 -3.13 3.59 2.68
CA ASP A 214 -3.17 2.25 3.27
C ASP A 214 -3.73 1.22 2.29
N ARG A 215 -4.84 1.53 1.61
CA ARG A 215 -5.42 0.68 0.56
C ARG A 215 -4.46 0.46 -0.60
N THR A 216 -3.74 1.51 -1.03
CA THR A 216 -2.73 1.43 -2.09
C THR A 216 -1.56 0.52 -1.70
N PHE A 217 -1.10 0.60 -0.46
CA PHE A 217 -0.06 -0.28 0.06
C PHE A 217 -0.51 -1.75 0.08
N LEU A 218 -1.71 -2.02 0.60
CA LEU A 218 -2.30 -3.35 0.62
C LEU A 218 -2.56 -3.89 -0.80
N PHE A 219 -3.02 -3.06 -1.71
CA PHE A 219 -3.22 -3.37 -3.12
C PHE A 219 -1.94 -3.89 -3.79
N LYS A 220 -0.84 -3.13 -3.69
CA LYS A 220 0.46 -3.56 -4.24
C LYS A 220 0.94 -4.88 -3.65
N THR A 221 0.78 -5.04 -2.34
CA THR A 221 1.18 -6.25 -1.61
C THR A 221 0.36 -7.45 -2.06
N ALA A 222 -0.97 -7.30 -2.14
CA ALA A 222 -1.91 -8.34 -2.55
C ALA A 222 -1.67 -8.79 -3.99
N ILE A 223 -1.53 -7.86 -4.95
CA ILE A 223 -1.29 -8.22 -6.36
C ILE A 223 -0.02 -9.07 -6.51
N LYS A 224 1.06 -8.70 -5.82
CA LYS A 224 2.31 -9.45 -5.86
C LYS A 224 2.14 -10.87 -5.30
N ASP A 225 1.46 -11.03 -4.17
CA ASP A 225 1.23 -12.35 -3.57
C ASP A 225 0.31 -13.22 -4.44
N ILE A 226 -0.80 -12.67 -4.92
CA ILE A 226 -1.75 -13.38 -5.79
C ILE A 226 -1.07 -13.79 -7.10
N ALA A 227 -0.27 -12.89 -7.72
CA ALA A 227 0.45 -13.18 -8.95
C ALA A 227 1.41 -14.36 -8.78
N VAL A 228 2.20 -14.39 -7.70
CA VAL A 228 3.13 -15.51 -7.41
C VAL A 228 2.38 -16.83 -7.24
N ARG A 229 1.23 -16.85 -6.59
CA ARG A 229 0.38 -18.05 -6.43
C ARG A 229 -0.20 -18.54 -7.77
N ARG A 230 -0.22 -17.68 -8.78
CA ARG A 230 -0.64 -17.98 -10.16
C ARG A 230 0.53 -18.28 -11.10
N GLY A 231 1.78 -18.32 -10.60
CA GLY A 231 3.00 -18.59 -11.38
C GLY A 231 3.55 -17.37 -12.12
N TYR A 232 3.12 -16.18 -11.75
CA TYR A 232 3.60 -14.91 -12.29
C TYR A 232 4.32 -14.07 -11.23
N ASN A 233 4.96 -13.00 -11.69
CA ASN A 233 5.47 -11.94 -10.84
C ASN A 233 4.83 -10.62 -11.26
N ALA A 234 4.27 -9.85 -10.33
CA ALA A 234 3.77 -8.53 -10.61
C ALA A 234 4.85 -7.48 -10.32
N THR A 235 5.13 -6.61 -11.30
CA THR A 235 6.08 -5.50 -11.12
C THR A 235 5.41 -4.15 -11.32
N PHE A 236 5.67 -3.25 -10.38
CA PHE A 236 5.26 -1.84 -10.39
C PHE A 236 6.43 -0.91 -10.72
N LEU A 237 7.52 -1.44 -11.31
CA LEU A 237 8.61 -0.60 -11.81
C LEU A 237 8.09 0.32 -12.91
N GLY A 238 8.43 1.60 -12.84
CA GLY A 238 7.99 2.60 -13.83
C GLY A 238 8.40 2.28 -15.26
N LYS A 239 9.51 1.58 -15.49
CA LYS A 239 9.96 1.13 -16.81
C LYS A 239 10.73 -0.19 -16.68
N PRO A 240 10.05 -1.33 -16.56
CA PRO A 240 10.72 -2.63 -16.36
C PRO A 240 11.48 -3.14 -17.59
N TRP A 241 11.08 -2.75 -18.81
CA TRP A 241 11.75 -3.06 -20.07
C TRP A 241 11.87 -1.78 -20.92
N ALA A 242 13.05 -1.55 -21.48
CA ALA A 242 13.35 -0.33 -22.22
C ALA A 242 12.45 -0.14 -23.45
N GLU A 243 12.07 -1.23 -24.10
CA GLU A 243 11.25 -1.27 -25.31
C GLU A 243 9.73 -1.33 -25.05
N SER A 244 9.32 -1.41 -23.77
CA SER A 244 7.89 -1.41 -23.40
C SER A 244 7.42 -0.03 -22.97
N GLU A 245 6.11 0.14 -22.88
CA GLU A 245 5.51 1.31 -22.24
C GLU A 245 5.89 1.38 -20.76
N GLY A 246 5.91 2.58 -20.19
CA GLY A 246 6.09 2.79 -18.75
C GLY A 246 4.83 2.45 -17.98
N SER A 247 4.97 2.13 -16.69
CA SER A 247 3.84 2.01 -15.76
C SER A 247 3.66 3.33 -15.03
N GLY A 248 2.46 3.89 -15.12
CA GLY A 248 2.04 5.07 -14.38
C GLY A 248 1.76 4.75 -12.90
N PHE A 249 1.87 5.77 -12.09
CA PHE A 249 1.26 5.86 -10.78
C PHE A 249 0.64 7.24 -10.67
N HIS A 250 -0.58 7.37 -11.16
CA HIS A 250 -1.31 8.62 -11.11
C HIS A 250 -1.96 8.82 -9.75
N LEU A 251 -1.91 10.05 -9.27
CA LEU A 251 -2.59 10.46 -8.05
C LEU A 251 -3.58 11.58 -8.41
N HIS A 252 -4.87 11.25 -8.38
CA HIS A 252 -5.92 12.25 -8.38
C HIS A 252 -5.98 12.87 -7.00
N PHE A 253 -5.87 14.17 -6.93
CA PHE A 253 -5.76 14.90 -5.69
C PHE A 253 -6.82 15.97 -5.56
N SER A 254 -7.48 16.00 -4.43
CA SER A 254 -8.46 17.02 -4.06
C SER A 254 -8.36 17.35 -2.57
N VAL A 255 -8.98 18.44 -2.15
CA VAL A 255 -9.22 18.76 -0.75
C VAL A 255 -10.66 19.18 -0.54
N VAL A 256 -11.22 18.77 0.60
CA VAL A 256 -12.57 19.14 1.00
C VAL A 256 -12.54 19.86 2.34
N ASP A 257 -13.53 20.72 2.58
CA ASP A 257 -13.77 21.32 3.90
C ASP A 257 -14.54 20.37 4.84
N ALA A 258 -14.79 20.81 6.06
CA ALA A 258 -15.54 20.05 7.08
C ALA A 258 -16.99 19.69 6.65
N LYS A 259 -17.52 20.30 5.57
CA LYS A 259 -18.83 19.99 5.00
C LYS A 259 -18.73 19.07 3.78
N GLY A 260 -17.53 18.59 3.43
CA GLY A 260 -17.27 17.78 2.25
C GLY A 260 -17.28 18.56 0.93
N LYS A 261 -17.28 19.90 0.97
CA LYS A 261 -17.23 20.71 -0.23
C LYS A 261 -15.81 20.77 -0.78
N ASN A 262 -15.66 20.46 -2.06
CA ASN A 262 -14.39 20.56 -2.78
C ASN A 262 -13.87 21.99 -2.79
N GLN A 263 -12.62 22.18 -2.41
CA GLN A 263 -11.94 23.47 -2.28
C GLN A 263 -10.94 23.74 -3.41
N MET A 264 -10.87 22.86 -4.44
CA MET A 264 -9.90 22.99 -5.54
C MET A 264 -10.32 23.98 -6.62
N HIS A 265 -11.59 24.36 -6.65
CA HIS A 265 -12.12 25.27 -7.69
C HIS A 265 -12.98 26.39 -7.08
N ASN A 266 -13.06 27.49 -7.81
CA ASN A 266 -13.94 28.62 -7.54
C ASN A 266 -14.70 28.97 -8.83
N GLY A 267 -15.88 28.39 -9.00
CA GLY A 267 -16.57 28.35 -10.31
C GLY A 267 -15.79 27.53 -11.32
N ASP A 268 -15.46 28.15 -12.44
CA ASP A 268 -14.72 27.51 -13.56
C ASP A 268 -13.19 27.68 -13.46
N GLU A 269 -12.70 28.34 -12.39
CA GLU A 269 -11.29 28.62 -12.19
C GLU A 269 -10.71 27.79 -11.04
N LEU A 270 -9.40 27.59 -11.05
CA LEU A 270 -8.68 27.03 -9.90
C LEU A 270 -8.77 27.99 -8.71
N SER A 271 -9.03 27.45 -7.54
CA SER A 271 -9.02 28.23 -6.30
C SER A 271 -7.60 28.67 -5.90
N GLU A 272 -7.49 29.59 -4.98
CA GLU A 272 -6.21 29.96 -4.35
C GLU A 272 -5.55 28.75 -3.67
N VAL A 273 -6.33 27.92 -3.00
CA VAL A 273 -5.86 26.65 -2.38
C VAL A 273 -5.24 25.74 -3.43
N ALA A 274 -5.91 25.53 -4.57
CA ALA A 274 -5.38 24.70 -5.66
C ALA A 274 -4.07 25.25 -6.21
N ASN A 275 -3.99 26.56 -6.44
CA ASN A 275 -2.76 27.21 -6.91
C ASN A 275 -1.59 27.07 -5.93
N HIS A 276 -1.84 27.21 -4.62
CA HIS A 276 -0.82 26.99 -3.59
C HIS A 276 -0.35 25.54 -3.55
N MET A 277 -1.25 24.57 -3.72
CA MET A 277 -0.91 23.16 -3.75
C MET A 277 -0.07 22.80 -4.97
N ILE A 278 -0.44 23.29 -6.17
CA ILE A 278 0.35 23.10 -7.39
C ILE A 278 1.75 23.69 -7.20
N ALA A 279 1.86 24.89 -6.65
CA ALA A 279 3.15 25.52 -6.38
C ALA A 279 3.98 24.70 -5.37
N GLY A 280 3.35 24.15 -4.34
CA GLY A 280 4.00 23.25 -3.37
C GLY A 280 4.54 21.99 -4.03
N ILE A 281 3.74 21.29 -4.84
CA ILE A 281 4.16 20.10 -5.59
C ILE A 281 5.35 20.42 -6.50
N LEU A 282 5.27 21.52 -7.26
CA LEU A 282 6.34 21.94 -8.17
C LEU A 282 7.63 22.29 -7.43
N SER A 283 7.56 22.92 -6.27
CA SER A 283 8.74 23.27 -5.47
C SER A 283 9.45 22.04 -4.88
N HIS A 284 8.74 20.93 -4.71
CA HIS A 284 9.25 19.67 -4.18
C HIS A 284 9.41 18.58 -5.24
N ALA A 285 9.27 18.88 -6.53
CA ALA A 285 9.31 17.90 -7.61
C ALA A 285 10.64 17.13 -7.75
N ASN A 286 11.71 17.64 -7.16
CA ASN A 286 13.04 17.00 -7.14
C ASN A 286 13.33 16.21 -5.86
N ALA A 287 12.38 16.10 -4.94
CA ALA A 287 12.54 15.44 -3.65
C ALA A 287 12.36 13.90 -3.72
#